data_8e7f113a6c11d53bce7ead6ff20290bc
#
_entry.id   8e7f113a6c11d53bce7ead6ff20290bc
#
_cell.length_a   1.000
_cell.length_b   1.000
_cell.length_c   1.000
_cell.angle_alpha   90.00
_cell.angle_beta   90.00
_cell.angle_gamma   90.00
#
_symmetry.space_group_name_H-M   'P 1'
#
loop_
_entity.id
_entity.type
_entity.pdbx_description
1 polymer ?
#
loop_
_entity_poly.entity_id
_entity_poly.type
_entity_poly.pdbx_seq_one_letter_code
_entity_poly.pdbx_strand_id
1 'polypeptide(L)'
;MPWLTVLFGVMIVPLGAVSIFFIVIQPIVIGTYSTLALIAAAAMLLQIPYAIDEIVATVQFLIRRHRAGRPWLLVFFTGDTDEGTGEIDRQAFERKPGVILRDMLSGGITLPWSLLASIGVALWLMLSPLYLTWDSPVAAAVHICGALALTVSVTSLASVVRMARFLNVIIGVVLIFAPLVTGGSVLAYLTCFAAGLLLIGLTVPRGPVGGHYGAMNAWIR
;
A
#
# COMPACT_ATOMS: atom_id res chain seq x y z
N MET A 1 -11.51 -7.56 19.84
CA MET A 1 -12.87 -7.04 19.52
C MET A 1 -12.90 -6.58 18.08
N PRO A 2 -13.62 -7.25 17.19
CA PRO A 2 -13.61 -6.97 15.74
C PRO A 2 -13.96 -5.51 15.36
N TRP A 3 -14.89 -4.90 16.09
CA TRP A 3 -15.31 -3.52 15.81
C TRP A 3 -14.18 -2.48 15.97
N LEU A 4 -13.24 -2.72 16.90
CA LEU A 4 -12.07 -1.82 17.08
C LEU A 4 -11.14 -1.88 15.88
N THR A 5 -10.91 -3.07 15.33
CA THR A 5 -10.09 -3.28 14.13
C THR A 5 -10.72 -2.57 12.91
N VAL A 6 -12.04 -2.73 12.74
CA VAL A 6 -12.77 -2.06 11.66
C VAL A 6 -12.74 -0.54 11.85
N LEU A 7 -12.98 -0.05 13.07
CA LEU A 7 -12.91 1.39 13.38
C LEU A 7 -11.52 1.95 13.05
N PHE A 8 -10.47 1.26 13.48
CA PHE A 8 -9.08 1.64 13.16
C PHE A 8 -8.86 1.74 11.65
N GLY A 9 -9.26 0.73 10.89
CA GLY A 9 -9.11 0.73 9.44
C GLY A 9 -9.92 1.84 8.75
N VAL A 10 -11.17 2.08 9.19
CA VAL A 10 -12.01 3.17 8.69
C VAL A 10 -11.38 4.55 8.96
N MET A 11 -10.61 4.69 10.03
CA MET A 11 -9.86 5.94 10.31
C MET A 11 -8.58 6.05 9.49
N ILE A 12 -7.80 4.97 9.38
CA ILE A 12 -6.49 5.00 8.71
C ILE A 12 -6.61 5.23 7.21
N VAL A 13 -7.59 4.62 6.52
CA VAL A 13 -7.72 4.75 5.07
C VAL A 13 -7.99 6.19 4.62
N PRO A 14 -8.97 6.93 5.19
CA PRO A 14 -9.17 8.33 4.86
C PRO A 14 -7.99 9.23 5.25
N LEU A 15 -7.38 9.00 6.42
CA LEU A 15 -6.20 9.76 6.85
C LEU A 15 -5.03 9.55 5.90
N GLY A 16 -4.82 8.32 5.43
CA GLY A 16 -3.84 8.00 4.41
C GLY A 16 -4.12 8.73 3.09
N ALA A 17 -5.38 8.74 2.63
CA ALA A 17 -5.78 9.47 1.42
C ALA A 17 -5.52 10.98 1.53
N VAL A 18 -5.89 11.59 2.67
CA VAL A 18 -5.60 13.00 2.94
C VAL A 18 -4.10 13.28 2.99
N SER A 19 -3.31 12.39 3.59
CA SER A 19 -1.85 12.52 3.64
C SER A 19 -1.22 12.49 2.25
N ILE A 20 -1.69 11.60 1.36
CA ILE A 20 -1.26 11.55 -0.05
C ILE A 20 -1.62 12.84 -0.76
N PHE A 21 -2.85 13.32 -0.59
CA PHE A 21 -3.30 14.59 -1.15
C PHE A 21 -2.39 15.75 -0.74
N PHE A 22 -2.01 15.84 0.54
CA PHE A 22 -1.09 16.86 1.03
C PHE A 22 0.32 16.73 0.44
N ILE A 23 0.84 15.51 0.28
CA ILE A 23 2.15 15.31 -0.39
C ILE A 23 2.10 15.84 -1.82
N VAL A 24 1.03 15.56 -2.54
CA VAL A 24 0.87 15.99 -3.94
C VAL A 24 0.75 17.52 -4.04
N ILE A 25 -0.05 18.14 -3.16
CA ILE A 25 -0.38 19.56 -3.30
C ILE A 25 0.75 20.50 -2.82
N GLN A 26 1.57 20.04 -1.86
CA GLN A 26 2.64 20.87 -1.28
C GLN A 26 3.61 21.44 -2.33
N PRO A 27 4.28 20.65 -3.18
CA PRO A 27 5.20 21.19 -4.16
C PRO A 27 4.51 21.95 -5.30
N ILE A 28 3.26 21.58 -5.64
CA ILE A 28 2.52 22.15 -6.77
C ILE A 28 1.92 23.52 -6.41
N VAL A 29 1.35 23.65 -5.21
CA VAL A 29 0.64 24.88 -4.79
C VAL A 29 1.49 25.75 -3.89
N ILE A 30 2.23 25.14 -2.94
CA ILE A 30 3.03 25.88 -1.94
C ILE A 30 4.46 26.10 -2.43
N GLY A 31 4.94 25.27 -3.38
CA GLY A 31 6.31 25.35 -3.92
C GLY A 31 7.39 24.81 -2.98
N THR A 32 7.02 24.28 -1.82
CA THR A 32 7.97 23.75 -0.83
C THR A 32 7.44 22.48 -0.19
N TYR A 33 8.36 21.64 0.33
CA TYR A 33 8.01 20.45 1.12
C TYR A 33 8.13 20.72 2.61
N SER A 34 7.15 20.26 3.37
CA SER A 34 7.26 20.18 4.82
C SER A 34 7.82 18.82 5.22
N THR A 35 9.00 18.80 5.83
CA THR A 35 9.65 17.56 6.31
C THR A 35 8.77 16.78 7.28
N LEU A 36 8.11 17.49 8.22
CA LEU A 36 7.21 16.86 9.20
C LEU A 36 5.99 16.23 8.52
N ALA A 37 5.42 16.90 7.52
CA ALA A 37 4.30 16.37 6.76
C ALA A 37 4.69 15.14 5.94
N LEU A 38 5.89 15.11 5.36
CA LEU A 38 6.41 13.93 4.64
C LEU A 38 6.62 12.75 5.59
N ILE A 39 7.16 12.97 6.78
CA ILE A 39 7.33 11.91 7.80
C ILE A 39 5.97 11.37 8.24
N ALA A 40 5.02 12.25 8.54
CA ALA A 40 3.67 11.86 8.92
C ALA A 40 2.97 11.06 7.81
N ALA A 41 3.08 11.52 6.57
CA ALA A 41 2.51 10.85 5.42
C ALA A 41 3.15 9.48 5.15
N ALA A 42 4.47 9.35 5.29
CA ALA A 42 5.15 8.07 5.19
C ALA A 42 4.67 7.08 6.28
N ALA A 43 4.51 7.55 7.52
CA ALA A 43 3.97 6.74 8.61
C ALA A 43 2.54 6.28 8.33
N MET A 44 1.67 7.19 7.84
CA MET A 44 0.29 6.85 7.45
C MET A 44 0.24 5.88 6.28
N LEU A 45 1.08 6.09 5.27
CA LEU A 45 1.15 5.22 4.11
C LEU A 45 1.56 3.79 4.49
N LEU A 46 2.51 3.63 5.41
CA LEU A 46 2.93 2.32 5.92
C LEU A 46 1.85 1.61 6.74
N GLN A 47 0.92 2.35 7.36
CA GLN A 47 -0.18 1.75 8.13
C GLN A 47 -1.29 1.18 7.23
N ILE A 48 -1.46 1.69 6.00
CA ILE A 48 -2.52 1.26 5.09
C ILE A 48 -2.50 -0.25 4.82
N PRO A 49 -1.37 -0.89 4.40
CA PRO A 49 -1.35 -2.31 4.15
C PRO A 49 -1.69 -3.16 5.38
N TYR A 50 -1.24 -2.76 6.58
CA TYR A 50 -1.60 -3.44 7.83
C TYR A 50 -3.09 -3.30 8.13
N ALA A 51 -3.65 -2.10 8.01
CA ALA A 51 -5.07 -1.85 8.25
C ALA A 51 -5.96 -2.67 7.31
N ILE A 52 -5.59 -2.78 6.03
CA ILE A 52 -6.36 -3.57 5.05
C ILE A 52 -6.30 -5.06 5.39
N ASP A 53 -5.13 -5.58 5.72
CA ASP A 53 -4.96 -6.99 6.07
C ASP A 53 -5.80 -7.37 7.31
N GLU A 54 -5.74 -6.54 8.35
CA GLU A 54 -6.51 -6.71 9.58
C GLU A 54 -8.02 -6.62 9.35
N ILE A 55 -8.49 -5.70 8.51
CA ILE A 55 -9.92 -5.62 8.14
C ILE A 55 -10.36 -6.91 7.46
N VAL A 56 -9.57 -7.42 6.50
CA VAL A 56 -9.93 -8.65 5.77
C VAL A 56 -9.90 -9.86 6.70
N ALA A 57 -8.91 -9.99 7.57
CA ALA A 57 -8.85 -11.03 8.59
C ALA A 57 -10.09 -10.98 9.50
N THR A 58 -10.48 -9.77 9.94
CA THR A 58 -11.68 -9.56 10.77
C THR A 58 -12.96 -9.96 10.04
N VAL A 59 -13.13 -9.56 8.78
CA VAL A 59 -14.30 -9.94 7.98
C VAL A 59 -14.36 -11.46 7.80
N GLN A 60 -13.24 -12.12 7.51
CA GLN A 60 -13.19 -13.57 7.37
C GLN A 60 -13.52 -14.28 8.69
N PHE A 61 -13.03 -13.77 9.83
CA PHE A 61 -13.38 -14.26 11.15
C PHE A 61 -14.89 -14.19 11.38
N LEU A 62 -15.53 -13.05 11.13
CA LEU A 62 -16.97 -12.86 11.28
C LEU A 62 -17.78 -13.80 10.38
N ILE A 63 -17.34 -14.01 9.13
CA ILE A 63 -17.99 -14.97 8.21
C ILE A 63 -17.88 -16.40 8.75
N ARG A 64 -16.72 -16.81 9.26
CA ARG A 64 -16.54 -18.15 9.85
C ARG A 64 -17.46 -18.35 11.05
N ARG A 65 -17.53 -17.37 11.97
CA ARG A 65 -18.38 -17.45 13.15
C ARG A 65 -19.87 -17.45 12.79
N HIS A 66 -20.27 -16.66 11.80
CA HIS A 66 -21.65 -16.67 11.30
C HIS A 66 -22.03 -18.05 10.71
N ARG A 67 -21.14 -18.67 9.92
CA ARG A 67 -21.34 -20.03 9.39
C ARG A 67 -21.39 -21.09 10.48
N ALA A 68 -20.75 -20.86 11.62
CA ALA A 68 -20.82 -21.71 12.81
C ALA A 68 -22.09 -21.48 13.67
N GLY A 69 -23.06 -20.70 13.16
CA GLY A 69 -24.33 -20.42 13.83
C GLY A 69 -24.28 -19.34 14.91
N ARG A 70 -23.16 -18.61 15.03
CA ARG A 70 -23.06 -17.49 15.99
C ARG A 70 -23.64 -16.21 15.37
N PRO A 71 -24.39 -15.38 16.12
CA PRO A 71 -24.91 -14.11 15.64
C PRO A 71 -23.76 -13.13 15.39
N TRP A 72 -23.52 -12.78 14.13
CA TRP A 72 -22.38 -11.97 13.70
C TRP A 72 -22.31 -10.59 14.37
N LEU A 73 -23.47 -9.94 14.64
CA LEU A 73 -23.52 -8.66 15.34
C LEU A 73 -23.00 -8.77 16.77
N LEU A 74 -23.38 -9.83 17.51
CA LEU A 74 -22.90 -10.05 18.85
C LEU A 74 -21.38 -10.27 18.83
N VAL A 75 -20.90 -11.15 17.95
CA VAL A 75 -19.47 -11.44 17.77
C VAL A 75 -18.69 -10.18 17.39
N PHE A 76 -19.27 -9.30 16.54
CA PHE A 76 -18.66 -8.06 16.13
C PHE A 76 -18.36 -7.15 17.33
N PHE A 77 -19.30 -6.96 18.24
CA PHE A 77 -19.13 -6.04 19.37
C PHE A 77 -18.46 -6.66 20.59
N THR A 78 -18.75 -7.92 20.90
CA THR A 78 -18.21 -8.58 22.11
C THR A 78 -16.93 -9.36 21.87
N GLY A 79 -16.66 -9.73 20.61
CA GLY A 79 -15.63 -10.71 20.26
C GLY A 79 -16.10 -12.14 20.46
N ASP A 80 -15.30 -13.07 19.97
CA ASP A 80 -15.44 -14.51 20.18
C ASP A 80 -14.07 -15.16 19.99
N THR A 81 -13.91 -16.43 20.41
CA THR A 81 -12.68 -17.20 20.19
C THR A 81 -12.98 -18.34 19.22
N ASP A 82 -12.10 -18.58 18.24
CA ASP A 82 -12.17 -19.80 17.43
C ASP A 82 -11.82 -21.00 18.34
N GLU A 83 -12.67 -22.05 18.30
CA GLU A 83 -12.41 -23.27 19.06
C GLU A 83 -11.07 -23.89 18.63
N GLY A 84 -10.16 -24.10 19.60
CA GLY A 84 -8.82 -24.67 19.36
C GLY A 84 -7.67 -23.66 19.24
N THR A 85 -7.92 -22.35 19.15
CA THR A 85 -6.86 -21.32 19.04
C THR A 85 -6.15 -21.05 20.37
N GLY A 86 -6.79 -21.27 21.51
CA GLY A 86 -6.22 -20.91 22.82
C GLY A 86 -4.93 -21.65 23.17
N GLU A 87 -4.71 -22.87 22.67
CA GLU A 87 -3.49 -23.62 22.88
C GLU A 87 -2.38 -23.20 21.89
N ILE A 88 -2.76 -22.90 20.65
CA ILE A 88 -1.87 -22.36 19.62
C ILE A 88 -1.40 -20.97 20.03
N ASP A 89 -2.28 -20.14 20.58
CA ASP A 89 -1.94 -18.79 21.04
C ASP A 89 -0.98 -18.82 22.23
N ARG A 90 -1.17 -19.73 23.20
CA ARG A 90 -0.22 -19.90 24.33
C ARG A 90 1.17 -20.28 23.82
N GLN A 91 1.27 -21.27 22.94
CA GLN A 91 2.54 -21.69 22.35
C GLN A 91 3.18 -20.57 21.50
N ALA A 92 2.37 -19.71 20.86
CA ALA A 92 2.88 -18.56 20.11
C ALA A 92 3.55 -17.53 21.02
N PHE A 93 3.01 -17.28 22.24
CA PHE A 93 3.60 -16.34 23.21
C PHE A 93 4.80 -16.90 23.97
N GLU A 94 5.00 -18.24 23.99
CA GLU A 94 6.19 -18.88 24.57
C GLU A 94 7.44 -18.79 23.68
N ARG A 95 7.29 -18.30 22.43
CA ARG A 95 8.41 -18.11 21.50
C ARG A 95 9.30 -16.95 21.94
N LYS A 96 10.54 -16.92 21.41
CA LYS A 96 11.47 -15.81 21.66
C LYS A 96 10.85 -14.47 21.22
N PRO A 97 10.97 -13.41 22.02
CA PRO A 97 10.36 -12.11 21.71
C PRO A 97 10.67 -11.57 20.30
N GLY A 98 11.89 -11.79 19.81
CA GLY A 98 12.28 -11.38 18.45
C GLY A 98 11.55 -12.12 17.32
N VAL A 99 11.16 -13.39 17.55
CA VAL A 99 10.35 -14.15 16.59
C VAL A 99 8.93 -13.63 16.59
N ILE A 100 8.36 -13.39 17.77
CA ILE A 100 7.02 -12.82 17.93
C ILE A 100 6.95 -11.44 17.23
N LEU A 101 7.95 -10.58 17.48
CA LEU A 101 8.00 -9.26 16.86
C LEU A 101 8.10 -9.35 15.34
N ARG A 102 8.92 -10.27 14.83
CA ARG A 102 9.03 -10.50 13.39
C ARG A 102 7.72 -10.99 12.78
N ASP A 103 7.05 -11.94 13.43
CA ASP A 103 5.77 -12.47 12.96
C ASP A 103 4.67 -11.38 12.98
N MET A 104 4.66 -10.51 14.00
CA MET A 104 3.76 -9.37 14.07
C MET A 104 4.04 -8.34 12.95
N LEU A 105 5.30 -8.06 12.66
CA LEU A 105 5.69 -7.11 11.61
C LEU A 105 5.49 -7.66 10.19
N SER A 106 5.55 -8.97 10.02
CA SER A 106 5.39 -9.62 8.72
C SER A 106 3.97 -10.14 8.45
N GLY A 107 3.04 -10.02 9.42
CA GLY A 107 1.67 -10.51 9.29
C GLY A 107 0.98 -9.95 8.05
N GLY A 108 0.60 -10.82 7.10
CA GLY A 108 -0.11 -10.45 5.86
C GLY A 108 0.68 -9.59 4.86
N ILE A 109 1.86 -9.09 5.24
CA ILE A 109 2.73 -8.25 4.41
C ILE A 109 3.88 -9.10 3.87
N THR A 110 4.10 -9.02 2.57
CA THR A 110 5.27 -9.62 1.93
C THR A 110 6.01 -8.56 1.12
N LEU A 111 7.33 -8.65 1.12
CA LEU A 111 8.23 -7.69 0.50
C LEU A 111 8.85 -8.28 -0.79
N PRO A 112 8.09 -8.44 -1.88
CA PRO A 112 8.67 -8.88 -3.14
C PRO A 112 9.59 -7.79 -3.69
N TRP A 113 10.73 -8.21 -4.23
CA TRP A 113 11.73 -7.29 -4.78
C TRP A 113 11.17 -6.34 -5.84
N SER A 114 10.20 -6.81 -6.64
CA SER A 114 9.55 -6.00 -7.69
C SER A 114 8.77 -4.82 -7.12
N LEU A 115 8.06 -5.00 -5.99
CA LEU A 115 7.37 -3.90 -5.33
C LEU A 115 8.35 -2.95 -4.65
N LEU A 116 9.43 -3.47 -4.04
CA LEU A 116 10.49 -2.63 -3.48
C LEU A 116 11.16 -1.78 -4.55
N ALA A 117 11.44 -2.38 -5.72
CA ALA A 117 11.96 -1.64 -6.87
C ALA A 117 10.94 -0.58 -7.39
N SER A 118 9.64 -0.93 -7.45
CA SER A 118 8.59 0.03 -7.81
C SER A 118 8.50 1.20 -6.83
N ILE A 119 8.63 0.93 -5.52
CA ILE A 119 8.70 1.97 -4.47
C ILE A 119 9.92 2.87 -4.72
N GLY A 120 11.09 2.30 -5.03
CA GLY A 120 12.30 3.05 -5.34
C GLY A 120 12.12 3.97 -6.56
N VAL A 121 11.57 3.44 -7.66
CA VAL A 121 11.26 4.23 -8.87
C VAL A 121 10.24 5.33 -8.57
N ALA A 122 9.20 5.01 -7.81
CA ALA A 122 8.15 5.97 -7.45
C ALA A 122 8.67 7.11 -6.56
N LEU A 123 9.52 6.80 -5.57
CA LEU A 123 10.19 7.79 -4.74
C LEU A 123 11.12 8.69 -5.59
N TRP A 124 11.89 8.08 -6.49
CA TRP A 124 12.75 8.82 -7.39
C TRP A 124 11.93 9.77 -8.29
N LEU A 125 10.82 9.31 -8.88
CA LEU A 125 9.92 10.15 -9.67
C LEU A 125 9.35 11.31 -8.84
N MET A 126 8.89 11.01 -7.61
CA MET A 126 8.31 12.02 -6.73
C MET A 126 9.31 13.12 -6.36
N LEU A 127 10.58 12.75 -6.17
CA LEU A 127 11.62 13.67 -5.73
C LEU A 127 12.43 14.27 -6.90
N SER A 128 12.37 13.68 -8.09
CA SER A 128 13.17 14.11 -9.25
C SER A 128 12.95 15.58 -9.66
N PRO A 129 11.76 16.18 -9.53
CA PRO A 129 11.58 17.61 -9.83
C PRO A 129 12.40 18.55 -8.95
N LEU A 130 12.90 18.07 -7.79
CA LEU A 130 13.79 18.86 -6.92
C LEU A 130 15.21 18.99 -7.46
N TYR A 131 15.65 18.02 -8.26
CA TYR A 131 17.03 17.92 -8.74
C TYR A 131 17.15 18.21 -10.24
N LEU A 132 16.09 17.91 -10.98
CA LEU A 132 16.03 18.11 -12.42
C LEU A 132 15.25 19.39 -12.70
N THR A 133 15.87 20.30 -13.45
CA THR A 133 15.24 21.56 -13.88
C THR A 133 14.23 21.26 -15.00
N TRP A 134 13.06 20.79 -14.62
CA TRP A 134 11.97 20.53 -15.55
C TRP A 134 10.98 21.67 -15.56
N ASP A 135 10.34 21.88 -16.73
CA ASP A 135 9.26 22.84 -16.84
C ASP A 135 8.12 22.47 -15.88
N SER A 136 7.47 23.47 -15.31
CA SER A 136 6.46 23.31 -14.26
C SER A 136 5.37 22.27 -14.57
N PRO A 137 4.77 22.20 -15.79
CA PRO A 137 3.73 21.21 -16.05
C PRO A 137 4.24 19.75 -16.04
N VAL A 138 5.44 19.50 -16.59
CA VAL A 138 6.03 18.14 -16.58
C VAL A 138 6.44 17.75 -15.17
N ALA A 139 7.05 18.67 -14.42
CA ALA A 139 7.45 18.45 -13.04
C ALA A 139 6.27 18.04 -12.16
N ALA A 140 5.14 18.75 -12.30
CA ALA A 140 3.91 18.40 -11.56
C ALA A 140 3.36 17.03 -11.95
N ALA A 141 3.31 16.71 -13.26
CA ALA A 141 2.83 15.41 -13.74
C ALA A 141 3.69 14.25 -13.22
N VAL A 142 5.01 14.37 -13.26
CA VAL A 142 5.95 13.36 -12.77
C VAL A 142 5.83 13.19 -11.26
N HIS A 143 5.71 14.28 -10.50
CA HIS A 143 5.50 14.23 -9.05
C HIS A 143 4.20 13.52 -8.68
N ILE A 144 3.09 13.85 -9.34
CA ILE A 144 1.78 13.20 -9.12
C ILE A 144 1.86 11.71 -9.44
N CYS A 145 2.40 11.35 -10.61
CA CYS A 145 2.56 9.93 -10.99
C CYS A 145 3.46 9.18 -10.01
N GLY A 146 4.54 9.80 -9.53
CA GLY A 146 5.43 9.23 -8.52
C GLY A 146 4.70 8.99 -7.19
N ALA A 147 3.96 9.98 -6.68
CA ALA A 147 3.19 9.85 -5.43
C ALA A 147 2.10 8.77 -5.53
N LEU A 148 1.39 8.69 -6.65
CA LEU A 148 0.38 7.65 -6.89
C LEU A 148 1.01 6.27 -7.02
N ALA A 149 2.12 6.13 -7.77
CA ALA A 149 2.83 4.86 -7.90
C ALA A 149 3.41 4.37 -6.57
N LEU A 150 3.91 5.29 -5.74
CA LEU A 150 4.35 5.00 -4.37
C LEU A 150 3.21 4.44 -3.53
N THR A 151 2.07 5.12 -3.55
CA THR A 151 0.87 4.71 -2.81
C THR A 151 0.40 3.33 -3.23
N VAL A 152 0.26 3.09 -4.53
CA VAL A 152 -0.16 1.80 -5.09
C VAL A 152 0.83 0.70 -4.72
N SER A 153 2.14 0.96 -4.84
CA SER A 153 3.18 -0.03 -4.55
C SER A 153 3.22 -0.40 -3.07
N VAL A 154 3.14 0.60 -2.16
CA VAL A 154 3.11 0.35 -0.71
C VAL A 154 1.82 -0.37 -0.30
N THR A 155 0.67 0.05 -0.79
CA THR A 155 -0.61 -0.63 -0.53
C THR A 155 -0.57 -2.09 -1.00
N SER A 156 0.06 -2.36 -2.15
CA SER A 156 0.21 -3.70 -2.72
C SER A 156 1.15 -4.61 -1.93
N LEU A 157 1.85 -4.12 -0.89
CA LEU A 157 2.61 -4.97 0.05
C LEU A 157 1.68 -5.88 0.86
N ALA A 158 0.46 -5.45 1.14
CA ALA A 158 -0.57 -6.32 1.69
C ALA A 158 -0.94 -7.40 0.65
N SER A 159 -0.78 -8.67 1.03
CA SER A 159 -1.03 -9.80 0.15
C SER A 159 -2.45 -9.81 -0.42
N VAL A 160 -3.41 -9.35 0.37
CA VAL A 160 -4.85 -9.31 0.02
C VAL A 160 -5.14 -8.39 -1.17
N VAL A 161 -4.46 -7.24 -1.23
CA VAL A 161 -4.65 -6.25 -2.31
C VAL A 161 -3.49 -6.22 -3.29
N ARG A 162 -2.73 -7.31 -3.39
CA ARG A 162 -1.59 -7.45 -4.30
C ARG A 162 -1.93 -7.11 -5.76
N MET A 163 -3.18 -7.34 -6.16
CA MET A 163 -3.67 -7.01 -7.49
C MET A 163 -3.68 -5.50 -7.77
N ALA A 164 -3.73 -4.65 -6.74
CA ALA A 164 -3.67 -3.20 -6.92
C ALA A 164 -2.39 -2.74 -7.64
N ARG A 165 -1.29 -3.52 -7.60
CA ARG A 165 -0.05 -3.23 -8.34
C ARG A 165 -0.29 -2.98 -9.83
N PHE A 166 -1.31 -3.62 -10.44
CA PHE A 166 -1.63 -3.40 -11.86
C PHE A 166 -2.09 -1.98 -12.17
N LEU A 167 -2.49 -1.19 -11.16
CA LEU A 167 -2.71 0.26 -11.33
C LEU A 167 -1.43 0.98 -11.74
N ASN A 168 -0.25 0.45 -11.39
CA ASN A 168 1.03 1.00 -11.85
C ASN A 168 1.20 0.89 -13.37
N VAL A 169 0.49 -0.02 -14.06
CA VAL A 169 0.45 -0.06 -15.53
C VAL A 169 -0.20 1.20 -16.06
N ILE A 170 -1.35 1.58 -15.48
CA ILE A 170 -2.06 2.81 -15.89
C ILE A 170 -1.19 4.03 -15.61
N ILE A 171 -0.60 4.11 -14.42
CA ILE A 171 0.29 5.23 -14.05
C ILE A 171 1.51 5.28 -14.97
N GLY A 172 2.11 4.12 -15.28
CA GLY A 172 3.24 4.04 -16.22
C GLY A 172 2.89 4.50 -17.62
N VAL A 173 1.70 4.13 -18.12
CA VAL A 173 1.20 4.62 -19.42
C VAL A 173 0.99 6.13 -19.39
N VAL A 174 0.31 6.65 -18.36
CA VAL A 174 0.11 8.10 -18.18
C VAL A 174 1.45 8.82 -18.15
N LEU A 175 2.43 8.29 -17.44
CA LEU A 175 3.77 8.89 -17.33
C LEU A 175 4.48 8.95 -18.70
N ILE A 176 4.38 7.90 -19.51
CA ILE A 176 4.98 7.87 -20.87
C ILE A 176 4.40 8.99 -21.75
N PHE A 177 3.10 9.23 -21.65
CA PHE A 177 2.41 10.22 -22.47
C PHE A 177 2.41 11.63 -21.87
N ALA A 178 2.70 11.79 -20.57
CA ALA A 178 2.67 13.07 -19.89
C ALA A 178 3.50 14.17 -20.60
N PRO A 179 4.78 13.94 -21.01
CA PRO A 179 5.55 14.97 -21.68
C PRO A 179 5.01 15.39 -23.05
N LEU A 180 4.24 14.52 -23.74
CA LEU A 180 3.60 14.84 -25.01
C LEU A 180 2.50 15.90 -24.86
N VAL A 181 1.81 15.87 -23.73
CA VAL A 181 0.68 16.78 -23.43
C VAL A 181 1.19 18.07 -22.75
N THR A 182 2.17 17.93 -21.86
CA THR A 182 2.65 19.04 -21.03
C THR A 182 3.81 19.80 -21.67
N GLY A 183 4.40 19.26 -22.73
CA GLY A 183 5.69 19.71 -23.28
C GLY A 183 6.85 19.27 -22.39
N GLY A 184 8.04 19.28 -22.90
CA GLY A 184 9.21 18.94 -22.10
C GLY A 184 10.49 18.85 -22.93
N SER A 185 11.63 18.83 -22.23
CA SER A 185 12.91 18.58 -22.83
C SER A 185 13.06 17.12 -23.26
N VAL A 186 14.00 16.84 -24.18
CA VAL A 186 14.31 15.46 -24.60
C VAL A 186 14.65 14.58 -23.39
N LEU A 187 15.31 15.13 -22.38
CA LEU A 187 15.62 14.42 -21.13
C LEU A 187 14.35 14.03 -20.38
N ALA A 188 13.34 14.91 -20.33
CA ALA A 188 12.05 14.60 -19.68
C ALA A 188 11.33 13.47 -20.41
N TYR A 189 11.33 13.47 -21.76
CA TYR A 189 10.75 12.36 -22.54
C TYR A 189 11.43 11.03 -22.25
N LEU A 190 12.77 10.99 -22.28
CA LEU A 190 13.52 9.76 -22.04
C LEU A 190 13.33 9.22 -20.62
N THR A 191 13.35 10.11 -19.62
CA THR A 191 13.15 9.71 -18.22
C THR A 191 11.73 9.23 -17.94
N CYS A 192 10.71 9.92 -18.41
CA CYS A 192 9.32 9.50 -18.25
C CYS A 192 9.04 8.18 -18.98
N PHE A 193 9.60 8.02 -20.19
CA PHE A 193 9.47 6.77 -20.96
C PHE A 193 10.14 5.60 -20.24
N ALA A 194 11.39 5.76 -19.81
CA ALA A 194 12.13 4.72 -19.11
C ALA A 194 11.46 4.34 -17.77
N ALA A 195 11.07 5.33 -16.97
CA ALA A 195 10.42 5.09 -15.69
C ALA A 195 9.02 4.47 -15.86
N GLY A 196 8.25 4.91 -16.87
CA GLY A 196 6.95 4.32 -17.17
C GLY A 196 7.07 2.84 -17.58
N LEU A 197 8.02 2.50 -18.45
CA LEU A 197 8.30 1.10 -18.81
C LEU A 197 8.77 0.27 -17.62
N LEU A 198 9.61 0.83 -16.75
CA LEU A 198 10.05 0.16 -15.52
C LEU A 198 8.86 -0.13 -14.59
N LEU A 199 7.99 0.84 -14.34
CA LEU A 199 6.79 0.64 -13.53
C LEU A 199 5.90 -0.46 -14.11
N ILE A 200 5.67 -0.46 -15.42
CA ILE A 200 4.89 -1.51 -16.11
C ILE A 200 5.57 -2.87 -15.97
N GLY A 201 6.86 -2.96 -16.26
CA GLY A 201 7.61 -4.22 -16.19
C GLY A 201 7.67 -4.82 -14.79
N LEU A 202 7.80 -3.97 -13.76
CA LEU A 202 7.85 -4.39 -12.36
C LEU A 202 6.50 -4.90 -11.82
N THR A 203 5.40 -4.68 -12.53
CA THR A 203 4.10 -5.28 -12.17
C THR A 203 3.99 -6.76 -12.52
N VAL A 204 4.79 -7.26 -13.47
CA VAL A 204 4.70 -8.64 -13.97
C VAL A 204 5.10 -9.66 -12.89
N PRO A 205 6.24 -9.54 -12.17
CA PRO A 205 6.62 -10.50 -11.14
C PRO A 205 5.65 -10.47 -9.95
N ARG A 206 5.03 -11.61 -9.65
CA ARG A 206 4.00 -11.69 -8.59
C ARG A 206 4.58 -11.71 -7.18
N GLY A 207 5.76 -12.27 -7.01
CA GLY A 207 6.38 -12.47 -5.70
C GLY A 207 5.64 -13.49 -4.81
N PRO A 208 6.20 -13.82 -3.65
CA PRO A 208 5.56 -14.71 -2.69
C PRO A 208 4.30 -14.03 -2.12
N VAL A 209 3.25 -14.84 -1.92
CA VAL A 209 2.02 -14.44 -1.22
C VAL A 209 2.03 -15.14 0.14
N GLY A 210 2.07 -14.36 1.22
CA GLY A 210 1.95 -14.87 2.59
C GLY A 210 0.48 -15.01 2.97
N GLY A 211 0.19 -16.03 3.79
CA GLY A 211 -1.14 -16.25 4.36
C GLY A 211 -2.11 -17.07 3.50
N HIS A 212 -3.14 -17.57 4.15
CA HIS A 212 -4.23 -18.33 3.54
C HIS A 212 -5.54 -17.54 3.72
N TYR A 213 -6.03 -16.96 2.65
CA TYR A 213 -7.23 -16.11 2.66
C TYR A 213 -8.48 -16.85 2.18
N GLY A 214 -8.50 -18.18 2.26
CA GLY A 214 -9.66 -19.02 1.90
C GLY A 214 -10.08 -18.82 0.43
N ALA A 215 -11.37 -18.53 0.19
CA ALA A 215 -11.90 -18.31 -1.16
C ALA A 215 -11.26 -17.12 -1.88
N MET A 216 -10.68 -16.14 -1.15
CA MET A 216 -10.00 -14.99 -1.75
C MET A 216 -8.65 -15.34 -2.36
N ASN A 217 -8.08 -16.51 -2.08
CA ASN A 217 -6.83 -16.96 -2.70
C ASN A 217 -6.88 -16.96 -4.24
N ALA A 218 -8.06 -17.19 -4.83
CA ALA A 218 -8.25 -17.15 -6.28
C ALA A 218 -8.07 -15.74 -6.87
N TRP A 219 -8.33 -14.70 -6.07
CA TRP A 219 -8.19 -13.28 -6.47
C TRP A 219 -6.79 -12.72 -6.19
N ILE A 220 -6.07 -13.34 -5.25
CA ILE A 220 -4.72 -12.91 -4.84
C ILE A 220 -3.65 -13.52 -5.77
N ARG A 221 -3.92 -14.66 -6.35
CA ARG A 221 -3.04 -15.39 -7.29
C ARG A 221 -3.28 -14.93 -8.72
#